data_61e97c38743ce1bc3999015905ca4fd4
#
_entry.id   61e97c38743ce1bc3999015905ca4fd4
#
_cell.length_a   1.000
_cell.length_b   1.000
_cell.length_c   1.000
_cell.angle_alpha   90.00
_cell.angle_beta   90.00
_cell.angle_gamma   90.00
#
_symmetry.space_group_name_H-M   'P 1'
#
loop_
_entity.id
_entity.type
_entity.pdbx_description
1 polymer ?
#
loop_
_entity_poly.entity_id
_entity_poly.type
_entity_poly.pdbx_seq_one_letter_code
_entity_poly.pdbx_strand_id
1 'polypeptide(L)'
;MIEIFIDGERVEADDKHTVMQAAVASGHEIPYFCWHPELSVPGNCRICMVEVEGDGGGAGWLDIACNMPVAKGMRVLTDSPRVRARRREIMQLVTLNHPVDCGICDKAGECKLQDYHYEYNGTPSVSRDAKVPATKHHALSERIVLDLSLIHI
;
A
#
# COMPACT_ATOMS: atom_id res chain seq x y z
N MET A 1 6.92 -17.62 -18.79
CA MET A 1 5.52 -17.18 -18.57
C MET A 1 4.79 -18.28 -17.83
N ILE A 2 4.07 -17.91 -16.79
CA ILE A 2 3.22 -18.79 -16.00
C ILE A 2 1.81 -18.22 -15.92
N GLU A 3 0.83 -19.07 -15.67
CA GLU A 3 -0.55 -18.66 -15.50
C GLU A 3 -0.84 -18.48 -14.00
N ILE A 4 -1.46 -17.34 -13.67
CA ILE A 4 -1.99 -17.04 -12.34
C ILE A 4 -3.41 -16.47 -12.49
N PHE A 5 -4.12 -16.29 -11.38
CA PHE A 5 -5.45 -15.68 -11.37
C PHE A 5 -5.45 -14.51 -10.38
N ILE A 6 -5.90 -13.34 -10.84
CA ILE A 6 -6.08 -12.14 -10.00
C ILE A 6 -7.56 -11.79 -10.04
N ASP A 7 -8.21 -11.77 -8.88
CA ASP A 7 -9.65 -11.53 -8.72
C ASP A 7 -10.54 -12.40 -9.64
N GLY A 8 -10.07 -13.62 -9.92
CA GLY A 8 -10.74 -14.59 -10.80
C GLY A 8 -10.39 -14.45 -12.28
N GLU A 9 -9.73 -13.40 -12.70
CA GLU A 9 -9.25 -13.21 -14.07
C GLU A 9 -7.93 -13.94 -14.31
N ARG A 10 -7.82 -14.58 -15.46
CA ARG A 10 -6.61 -15.28 -15.88
C ARG A 10 -5.57 -14.28 -16.36
N VAL A 11 -4.38 -14.33 -15.78
CA VAL A 11 -3.24 -13.46 -16.08
C VAL A 11 -2.02 -14.29 -16.45
N GLU A 12 -1.34 -13.94 -17.53
CA GLU A 12 -0.04 -14.49 -17.89
C GLU A 12 1.06 -13.60 -17.31
N ALA A 13 1.91 -14.16 -16.45
CA ALA A 13 2.99 -13.44 -15.80
C ALA A 13 4.35 -14.06 -16.11
N ASP A 14 5.41 -13.25 -16.06
CA ASP A 14 6.78 -13.76 -16.03
C ASP A 14 7.00 -14.44 -14.67
N ASP A 15 7.65 -15.61 -14.67
CA ASP A 15 7.93 -16.37 -13.44
C ASP A 15 8.89 -15.66 -12.47
N LYS A 16 9.55 -14.59 -12.93
CA LYS A 16 10.40 -13.72 -12.12
C LYS A 16 9.67 -12.52 -11.52
N HIS A 17 8.43 -12.29 -11.95
CA HIS A 17 7.64 -11.18 -11.43
C HIS A 17 7.18 -11.41 -9.98
N THR A 18 6.96 -10.31 -9.30
CA THR A 18 6.13 -10.30 -8.08
C THR A 18 4.65 -10.18 -8.46
N VAL A 19 3.78 -10.49 -7.51
CA VAL A 19 2.32 -10.29 -7.67
C VAL A 19 1.99 -8.85 -8.05
N MET A 20 2.69 -7.86 -7.47
CA MET A 20 2.53 -6.45 -7.81
C MET A 20 2.87 -6.17 -9.28
N GLN A 21 3.99 -6.70 -9.76
CA GLN A 21 4.41 -6.51 -11.16
C GLN A 21 3.43 -7.17 -12.13
N ALA A 22 2.96 -8.37 -11.81
CA ALA A 22 1.96 -9.06 -12.61
C ALA A 22 0.62 -8.31 -12.64
N ALA A 23 0.17 -7.79 -11.50
CA ALA A 23 -1.05 -7.00 -11.39
C ALA A 23 -0.97 -5.72 -12.24
N VAL A 24 0.12 -4.95 -12.11
CA VAL A 24 0.32 -3.72 -12.90
C VAL A 24 0.38 -4.03 -14.40
N ALA A 25 1.07 -5.09 -14.80
CA ALA A 25 1.17 -5.49 -16.21
C ALA A 25 -0.18 -5.92 -16.82
N SER A 26 -1.11 -6.40 -16.00
CA SER A 26 -2.46 -6.82 -16.40
C SER A 26 -3.55 -5.78 -16.13
N GLY A 27 -3.19 -4.59 -15.64
CA GLY A 27 -4.13 -3.49 -15.40
C GLY A 27 -4.93 -3.61 -14.08
N HIS A 28 -4.53 -4.50 -13.18
CA HIS A 28 -5.11 -4.59 -11.85
C HIS A 28 -4.45 -3.59 -10.91
N GLU A 29 -5.26 -2.90 -10.11
CA GLU A 29 -4.77 -1.93 -9.14
C GLU A 29 -4.59 -2.57 -7.77
N ILE A 30 -3.38 -2.41 -7.21
CA ILE A 30 -3.06 -2.74 -5.82
C ILE A 30 -2.46 -1.49 -5.18
N PRO A 31 -2.98 -1.00 -4.03
CA PRO A 31 -2.47 0.20 -3.39
C PRO A 31 -1.02 0.02 -2.92
N TYR A 32 -0.23 1.08 -3.01
CA TYR A 32 1.16 1.07 -2.55
C TYR A 32 1.65 2.48 -2.17
N PHE A 33 2.62 2.53 -1.23
CA PHE A 33 3.38 3.75 -0.92
C PHE A 33 4.86 3.58 -1.25
N CYS A 34 5.48 2.48 -0.82
CA CYS A 34 6.93 2.31 -0.90
C CYS A 34 7.41 1.51 -2.12
N TRP A 35 6.52 1.03 -2.96
CA TRP A 35 6.90 0.32 -4.18
C TRP A 35 7.11 1.29 -5.35
N HIS A 36 8.11 1.00 -6.18
CA HIS A 36 8.36 1.66 -7.46
C HIS A 36 8.94 0.64 -8.44
N PRO A 37 8.52 0.64 -9.74
CA PRO A 37 8.94 -0.37 -10.71
C PRO A 37 10.47 -0.41 -10.94
N GLU A 38 11.14 0.73 -10.82
CA GLU A 38 12.57 0.88 -11.11
C GLU A 38 13.48 0.81 -9.87
N LEU A 39 12.92 0.59 -8.69
CA LEU A 39 13.67 0.60 -7.44
C LEU A 39 13.56 -0.74 -6.71
N SER A 40 14.52 -1.00 -5.81
CA SER A 40 14.45 -2.14 -4.91
C SER A 40 13.23 -2.05 -4.00
N VAL A 41 12.62 -3.19 -3.72
CA VAL A 41 11.39 -3.29 -2.93
C VAL A 41 11.71 -3.30 -1.43
N PRO A 42 11.37 -2.25 -0.67
CA PRO A 42 11.63 -2.20 0.77
C PRO A 42 10.63 -3.01 1.61
N GLY A 43 9.41 -3.25 1.12
CA GLY A 43 8.36 -4.02 1.81
C GLY A 43 7.83 -3.40 3.11
N ASN A 44 8.04 -2.09 3.35
CA ASN A 44 7.83 -1.44 4.66
C ASN A 44 6.39 -0.96 4.88
N CYS A 45 5.73 -0.40 3.88
CA CYS A 45 4.42 0.25 4.08
C CYS A 45 3.28 -0.74 4.30
N ARG A 46 3.39 -1.97 3.84
CA ARG A 46 2.44 -3.07 3.97
C ARG A 46 1.05 -2.85 3.35
N ILE A 47 0.75 -1.69 2.77
CA ILE A 47 -0.58 -1.38 2.22
C ILE A 47 -0.94 -2.25 1.01
N CYS A 48 0.04 -2.80 0.28
CA CYS A 48 -0.15 -3.69 -0.85
C CYS A 48 -0.54 -5.13 -0.45
N MET A 49 -1.21 -5.27 0.68
CA MET A 49 -1.72 -6.56 1.17
C MET A 49 -2.69 -7.17 0.17
N VAL A 50 -2.52 -8.46 -0.09
CA VAL A 50 -3.42 -9.28 -0.90
C VAL A 50 -3.69 -10.60 -0.17
N GLU A 51 -4.73 -11.30 -0.56
CA GLU A 51 -5.02 -12.65 -0.07
C GLU A 51 -4.69 -13.66 -1.16
N VAL A 52 -3.89 -14.67 -0.82
CA VAL A 52 -3.64 -15.81 -1.69
C VAL A 52 -4.57 -16.93 -1.26
N GLU A 53 -5.37 -17.44 -2.18
CA GLU A 53 -6.26 -18.58 -1.89
C GLU A 53 -5.46 -19.84 -1.61
N GLY A 54 -5.87 -20.61 -0.62
CA GLY A 54 -5.28 -21.91 -0.33
C GLY A 54 -5.66 -22.97 -1.37
N ASP A 55 -4.83 -23.97 -1.51
CA ASP A 55 -5.10 -25.08 -2.41
C ASP A 55 -6.42 -25.77 -2.06
N GLY A 56 -7.22 -26.06 -3.09
CA GLY A 56 -8.51 -26.77 -2.93
C GLY A 56 -9.60 -25.95 -2.22
N GLY A 57 -9.48 -24.61 -2.14
CA GLY A 57 -10.47 -23.74 -1.47
C GLY A 57 -10.31 -23.69 0.05
N GLY A 58 -9.14 -24.08 0.58
CA GLY A 58 -8.80 -23.89 1.98
C GLY A 58 -8.61 -22.43 2.36
N ALA A 59 -8.48 -22.15 3.66
CA ALA A 59 -8.20 -20.81 4.15
C ALA A 59 -6.90 -20.28 3.56
N GLY A 60 -6.99 -19.19 2.81
CA GLY A 60 -5.86 -18.50 2.23
C GLY A 60 -5.04 -17.74 3.28
N TRP A 61 -3.92 -17.19 2.86
CA TRP A 61 -3.08 -16.33 3.71
C TRP A 61 -2.96 -14.93 3.13
N LEU A 62 -2.61 -13.98 3.97
CA LEU A 62 -2.37 -12.59 3.58
C LEU A 62 -0.87 -12.35 3.44
N ASP A 63 -0.47 -11.68 2.36
CA ASP A 63 0.92 -11.25 2.17
C ASP A 63 0.99 -9.96 1.32
N ILE A 64 2.19 -9.39 1.21
CA ILE A 64 2.43 -8.15 0.47
C ILE A 64 2.75 -8.44 -1.01
N ALA A 65 1.93 -7.94 -1.90
CA ALA A 65 2.08 -8.16 -3.34
C ALA A 65 3.43 -7.68 -3.91
N CYS A 66 4.01 -6.62 -3.33
CA CYS A 66 5.24 -6.03 -3.85
C CYS A 66 6.47 -6.93 -3.71
N ASN A 67 6.49 -7.88 -2.77
CA ASN A 67 7.62 -8.76 -2.50
C ASN A 67 7.29 -10.24 -2.65
N MET A 68 6.07 -10.58 -3.01
CA MET A 68 5.64 -11.97 -3.20
C MET A 68 5.89 -12.41 -4.65
N PRO A 69 6.77 -13.41 -4.89
CA PRO A 69 6.94 -13.95 -6.23
C PRO A 69 5.68 -14.69 -6.68
N VAL A 70 5.37 -14.62 -7.96
CA VAL A 70 4.27 -15.37 -8.55
C VAL A 70 4.60 -16.86 -8.64
N ALA A 71 3.60 -17.73 -8.49
CA ALA A 71 3.71 -19.16 -8.68
C ALA A 71 2.63 -19.67 -9.64
N LYS A 72 2.94 -20.70 -10.40
CA LYS A 72 1.99 -21.28 -11.38
C LYS A 72 0.68 -21.70 -10.70
N GLY A 73 -0.43 -21.23 -11.25
CA GLY A 73 -1.77 -21.53 -10.73
C GLY A 73 -2.16 -20.74 -9.48
N MET A 74 -1.28 -19.82 -9.01
CA MET A 74 -1.59 -18.97 -7.86
C MET A 74 -2.87 -18.18 -8.10
N ARG A 75 -3.71 -18.11 -7.07
CA ARG A 75 -4.95 -17.34 -7.09
C ARG A 75 -4.86 -16.23 -6.05
N VAL A 76 -5.01 -15.00 -6.48
CA VAL A 76 -4.83 -13.79 -5.67
C VAL A 76 -6.13 -12.99 -5.65
N LEU A 77 -6.56 -12.59 -4.47
CA LEU A 77 -7.67 -11.65 -4.27
C LEU A 77 -7.10 -10.30 -3.81
N THR A 78 -7.37 -9.26 -4.58
CA THR A 78 -6.84 -7.92 -4.29
C THR A 78 -7.74 -7.14 -3.33
N ASP A 79 -9.02 -7.51 -3.21
CA ASP A 79 -10.02 -6.74 -2.44
C ASP A 79 -10.98 -7.61 -1.62
N SER A 80 -10.48 -8.68 -1.00
CA SER A 80 -11.30 -9.48 -0.08
C SER A 80 -11.62 -8.72 1.22
N PRO A 81 -12.66 -9.15 1.98
CA PRO A 81 -12.96 -8.57 3.30
C PRO A 81 -11.77 -8.61 4.27
N ARG A 82 -10.94 -9.66 4.19
CA ARG A 82 -9.72 -9.80 4.99
C ARG A 82 -8.65 -8.79 4.58
N VAL A 83 -8.47 -8.59 3.27
CA VAL A 83 -7.57 -7.57 2.72
C VAL A 83 -8.01 -6.18 3.15
N ARG A 84 -9.29 -5.83 3.00
CA ARG A 84 -9.83 -4.53 3.43
C ARG A 84 -9.64 -4.29 4.92
N ALA A 85 -9.88 -5.29 5.77
CA ALA A 85 -9.66 -5.18 7.20
C ALA A 85 -8.19 -4.86 7.52
N ARG A 86 -7.24 -5.53 6.87
CA ARG A 86 -5.80 -5.28 7.07
C ARG A 86 -5.36 -3.93 6.54
N ARG A 87 -5.86 -3.51 5.38
CA ARG A 87 -5.56 -2.17 4.86
C ARG A 87 -6.08 -1.07 5.78
N ARG A 88 -7.27 -1.26 6.39
CA ARG A 88 -7.78 -0.34 7.41
C ARG A 88 -6.84 -0.23 8.61
N GLU A 89 -6.38 -1.34 9.17
CA GLU A 89 -5.43 -1.34 10.28
C GLU A 89 -4.13 -0.64 9.91
N ILE A 90 -3.59 -0.90 8.72
CA ILE A 90 -2.38 -0.26 8.22
C ILE A 90 -2.59 1.25 8.06
N MET A 91 -3.70 1.68 7.49
CA MET A 91 -4.02 3.10 7.35
C MET A 91 -4.14 3.79 8.71
N GLN A 92 -4.70 3.14 9.72
CA GLN A 92 -4.74 3.67 11.09
C GLN A 92 -3.34 3.83 11.68
N LEU A 93 -2.43 2.88 11.44
CA LEU A 93 -1.04 2.99 11.89
C LEU A 93 -0.30 4.12 11.15
N VAL A 94 -0.45 4.23 9.84
CA VAL A 94 0.19 5.27 9.03
C VAL A 94 -0.30 6.67 9.43
N THR A 95 -1.60 6.79 9.73
CA THR A 95 -2.19 8.08 10.13
C THR A 95 -2.07 8.38 11.63
N LEU A 96 -1.50 7.47 12.43
CA LEU A 96 -1.41 7.61 13.89
C LEU A 96 -0.80 8.96 14.31
N ASN A 97 0.35 9.28 13.75
CA ASN A 97 1.07 10.54 14.02
C ASN A 97 0.98 11.55 12.86
N HIS A 98 0.38 11.18 11.75
CA HIS A 98 0.18 12.10 10.64
C HIS A 98 -0.80 13.22 11.05
N PRO A 99 -0.50 14.52 10.78
CA PRO A 99 -1.33 15.65 11.25
C PRO A 99 -2.79 15.60 10.77
N VAL A 100 -3.03 15.05 9.57
CA VAL A 100 -4.36 15.01 8.91
C VAL A 100 -4.95 16.42 8.72
N ASP A 101 -4.10 17.39 8.47
CA ASP A 101 -4.44 18.80 8.22
C ASP A 101 -4.71 19.03 6.72
N CYS A 102 -5.48 18.16 6.10
CA CYS A 102 -5.67 18.14 4.64
C CYS A 102 -6.15 19.50 4.08
N GLY A 103 -6.96 20.23 4.84
CA GLY A 103 -7.51 21.52 4.39
C GLY A 103 -6.46 22.65 4.22
N ILE A 104 -5.28 22.49 4.81
CA ILE A 104 -4.17 23.46 4.74
C ILE A 104 -2.87 22.80 4.24
N CYS A 105 -2.94 21.57 3.77
CA CYS A 105 -1.78 20.83 3.30
C CYS A 105 -1.55 21.07 1.81
N ASP A 106 -0.34 21.43 1.42
CA ASP A 106 0.04 21.68 0.02
C ASP A 106 -0.12 20.45 -0.88
N LYS A 107 -0.17 19.24 -0.29
CA LYS A 107 -0.36 17.98 -1.03
C LYS A 107 -1.82 17.56 -1.18
N ALA A 108 -2.77 18.30 -0.61
CA ALA A 108 -4.19 17.97 -0.70
C ALA A 108 -4.67 17.89 -2.16
N GLY A 109 -5.45 16.84 -2.48
CA GLY A 109 -5.94 16.60 -3.85
C GLY A 109 -4.98 15.80 -4.75
N GLU A 110 -3.70 15.66 -4.36
CA GLU A 110 -2.70 14.84 -5.08
C GLU A 110 -2.03 13.82 -4.16
N CYS A 111 -2.68 13.47 -3.07
CA CYS A 111 -2.10 12.70 -1.97
C CYS A 111 -2.69 11.29 -1.90
N LYS A 112 -1.90 10.28 -2.28
CA LYS A 112 -2.29 8.86 -2.15
C LYS A 112 -2.68 8.46 -0.72
N LEU A 113 -2.08 9.09 0.31
CA LEU A 113 -2.48 8.83 1.70
C LEU A 113 -3.92 9.30 1.96
N GLN A 114 -4.29 10.46 1.44
CA GLN A 114 -5.65 10.98 1.53
C GLN A 114 -6.63 10.06 0.82
N ASP A 115 -6.33 9.65 -0.41
CA ASP A 115 -7.19 8.78 -1.21
C ASP A 115 -7.40 7.43 -0.50
N TYR A 116 -6.32 6.76 -0.09
CA TYR A 116 -6.40 5.49 0.61
C TYR A 116 -7.02 5.61 2.02
N HIS A 117 -6.90 6.77 2.67
CA HIS A 117 -7.61 7.01 3.93
C HIS A 117 -9.12 7.01 3.73
N TYR A 118 -9.61 7.68 2.71
CA TYR A 118 -11.05 7.67 2.38
C TYR A 118 -11.53 6.30 1.91
N GLU A 119 -10.72 5.59 1.14
CA GLU A 119 -11.10 4.30 0.58
C GLU A 119 -11.15 3.18 1.64
N TYR A 120 -10.13 3.10 2.51
CA TYR A 120 -9.98 1.96 3.42
C TYR A 120 -10.29 2.26 4.88
N ASN A 121 -10.07 3.48 5.34
CA ASN A 121 -10.22 3.81 6.75
C ASN A 121 -11.49 4.64 7.02
N GLY A 122 -11.58 5.83 6.48
CA GLY A 122 -12.76 6.72 6.58
C GLY A 122 -13.19 7.08 8.01
N THR A 123 -12.42 6.70 9.03
CA THR A 123 -12.75 6.87 10.45
C THR A 123 -11.73 7.75 11.15
N PRO A 124 -12.11 8.44 12.25
CA PRO A 124 -11.15 9.14 13.09
C PRO A 124 -10.05 8.21 13.61
N SER A 125 -8.93 8.80 14.05
CA SER A 125 -7.86 8.05 14.70
C SER A 125 -8.39 7.20 15.85
N VAL A 126 -7.92 5.96 15.96
CA VAL A 126 -8.22 5.07 17.08
C VAL A 126 -7.45 5.45 18.34
N SER A 127 -6.34 6.18 18.20
CA SER A 127 -5.59 6.72 19.35
C SER A 127 -6.31 7.92 19.94
N ARG A 128 -6.35 7.94 21.28
CA ARG A 128 -6.81 9.09 22.07
C ARG A 128 -5.67 10.00 22.51
N ASP A 129 -4.42 9.57 22.32
CA ASP A 129 -3.24 10.33 22.65
C ASP A 129 -3.01 11.45 21.62
N ALA A 130 -2.37 12.53 22.08
CA ALA A 130 -1.95 13.59 21.18
C ALA A 130 -0.98 13.04 20.13
N LYS A 131 -1.18 13.46 18.89
CA LYS A 131 -0.26 13.10 17.81
C LYS A 131 1.13 13.69 18.06
N VAL A 132 2.17 12.89 17.78
CA VAL A 132 3.56 13.33 17.82
C VAL A 132 4.04 13.48 16.35
N PRO A 133 3.75 14.62 15.70
CA PRO A 133 4.19 14.83 14.33
C PRO A 133 5.71 14.96 14.29
N ALA A 134 6.32 14.40 13.26
CA ALA A 134 7.72 14.66 12.97
C ALA A 134 7.94 16.17 12.70
N THR A 135 9.11 16.68 13.06
CA THR A 135 9.49 18.05 12.72
C THR A 135 9.46 18.21 11.20
N LYS A 136 8.58 19.09 10.71
CA LYS A 136 8.37 19.26 9.26
C LYS A 136 9.56 19.91 8.56
N HIS A 137 10.22 20.85 9.23
CA HIS A 137 11.24 21.68 8.64
C HIS A 137 12.62 21.38 9.21
N HIS A 138 13.54 20.98 8.35
CA HIS A 138 14.95 20.79 8.69
C HIS A 138 15.79 21.76 7.89
N ALA A 139 16.38 22.76 8.56
CA ALA A 139 17.31 23.67 7.93
C ALA A 139 18.58 22.92 7.49
N LEU A 140 18.80 22.77 6.20
CA LEU A 140 20.03 22.22 5.63
C LEU A 140 21.10 23.30 5.47
N SER A 141 20.70 24.56 5.35
CA SER A 141 21.55 25.73 5.29
C SER A 141 20.73 26.98 5.63
N GLU A 142 21.36 28.16 5.63
CA GLU A 142 20.65 29.45 5.83
C GLU A 142 19.57 29.74 4.77
N ARG A 143 19.62 29.07 3.61
CA ARG A 143 18.74 29.32 2.46
C ARG A 143 17.91 28.12 2.03
N ILE A 144 18.21 26.91 2.56
CA ILE A 144 17.57 25.69 2.13
C ILE A 144 16.91 25.02 3.34
N VAL A 145 15.60 24.82 3.25
CA VAL A 145 14.81 24.09 4.23
C VAL A 145 14.27 22.82 3.56
N LEU A 146 14.51 21.66 4.16
CA LEU A 146 13.94 20.40 3.77
C LEU A 146 12.64 20.19 4.53
N ASP A 147 11.53 20.05 3.81
CA ASP A 147 10.25 19.64 4.38
C ASP A 147 10.04 18.14 4.11
N LEU A 148 10.13 17.34 5.15
CA LEU A 148 9.95 15.88 5.07
C LEU A 148 8.47 15.45 5.03
N SER A 149 7.53 16.36 5.25
CA SER A 149 6.10 16.03 5.28
C SER A 149 5.58 15.53 3.94
N LEU A 150 6.23 15.90 2.84
CA LEU A 150 5.83 15.54 1.47
C LEU A 150 6.63 14.38 0.87
N ILE A 151 7.74 13.97 1.48
CA ILE A 151 8.64 12.95 0.89
C ILE A 151 8.09 11.52 1.06
N HIS A 152 7.31 11.28 2.10
CA HIS A 152 6.80 9.94 2.45
C HIS A 152 5.40 9.64 1.89
N ILE A 153 4.87 10.56 1.14
CA ILE A 153 3.50 10.47 0.60
C ILE A 153 3.58 10.41 -0.94
#